data_c02d433a5da0d58be213e6e2693dbcb2
#
_entry.id   c02d433a5da0d58be213e6e2693dbcb2
#
_cell.length_a   1.000
_cell.length_b   1.000
_cell.length_c   1.000
_cell.angle_alpha   90.00
_cell.angle_beta   90.00
_cell.angle_gamma   90.00
#
_symmetry.space_group_name_H-M   'P 1'
#
loop_
_entity.id
_entity.type
_entity.pdbx_description
1 polymer ?
#
loop_
_entity_poly.entity_id
_entity_poly.type
_entity_poly.pdbx_seq_one_letter_code
_entity_poly.pdbx_strand_id
1 'polypeptide(L)'
;MVQKILLSIVLFCAVSIVAFFLLIKVIDFNEYKPRIQKAIKESTGYEIVIHGDIALSLSPAGVSISDIEVSNPYYKPEAPFAKLGSFDIALDLSALLKKEVKVSHLSLDNLTLVIEKNSEGNLIIFCQKRSKKQLLPQRL
;
A
#
# COMPACT_ATOMS: atom_id res chain seq x y z
N MET A 1 11.92 -42.84 -23.51
CA MET A 1 12.62 -42.22 -22.37
C MET A 1 12.39 -40.72 -22.28
N VAL A 2 12.55 -39.97 -23.36
CA VAL A 2 12.38 -38.51 -23.40
C VAL A 2 11.01 -38.07 -22.93
N GLN A 3 9.94 -38.75 -23.29
CA GLN A 3 8.57 -38.40 -22.93
C GLN A 3 8.32 -38.46 -21.41
N LYS A 4 8.92 -39.43 -20.71
CA LYS A 4 8.81 -39.56 -19.24
C LYS A 4 9.59 -38.48 -18.52
N ILE A 5 10.74 -38.06 -19.06
CA ILE A 5 11.55 -36.96 -18.52
C ILE A 5 10.81 -35.62 -18.70
N LEU A 6 10.22 -35.38 -19.87
CA LEU A 6 9.42 -34.21 -20.13
C LEU A 6 8.22 -34.10 -19.20
N LEU A 7 7.50 -35.21 -19.00
CA LEU A 7 6.36 -35.25 -18.08
C LEU A 7 6.78 -34.96 -16.62
N SER A 8 7.94 -35.48 -16.19
CA SER A 8 8.48 -35.22 -14.86
C SER A 8 8.85 -33.75 -14.64
N ILE A 9 9.44 -33.12 -15.65
CA ILE A 9 9.79 -31.69 -15.61
C ILE A 9 8.52 -30.83 -15.51
N VAL A 10 7.52 -31.12 -16.34
CA VAL A 10 6.24 -30.40 -16.31
C VAL A 10 5.55 -30.52 -14.97
N LEU A 11 5.52 -31.74 -14.40
CA LEU A 11 4.93 -31.99 -13.08
C LEU A 11 5.69 -31.23 -11.99
N PHE A 12 7.03 -31.25 -12.02
CA PHE A 12 7.85 -30.52 -11.06
C PHE A 12 7.61 -29.01 -11.15
N CYS A 13 7.54 -28.44 -12.36
CA CYS A 13 7.22 -27.03 -12.55
C CYS A 13 5.82 -26.68 -12.02
N ALA A 14 4.82 -27.53 -12.29
CA ALA A 14 3.46 -27.32 -11.80
C ALA A 14 3.39 -27.33 -10.26
N VAL A 15 4.04 -28.29 -9.62
CA VAL A 15 4.12 -28.36 -8.15
C VAL A 15 4.86 -27.15 -7.58
N SER A 16 5.95 -26.72 -8.19
CA SER A 16 6.70 -25.53 -7.76
C SER A 16 5.87 -24.25 -7.85
N ILE A 17 5.08 -24.09 -8.91
CA ILE A 17 4.18 -22.94 -9.07
C ILE A 17 3.10 -22.96 -7.98
N VAL A 18 2.46 -24.09 -7.74
CA VAL A 18 1.43 -24.22 -6.70
C VAL A 18 2.02 -23.94 -5.32
N ALA A 19 3.20 -24.49 -5.01
CA ALA A 19 3.89 -24.24 -3.74
C ALA A 19 4.23 -22.75 -3.57
N PHE A 20 4.68 -22.07 -4.64
CA PHE A 20 4.96 -20.63 -4.62
C PHE A 20 3.70 -19.80 -4.31
N PHE A 21 2.57 -20.12 -4.93
CA PHE A 21 1.30 -19.44 -4.64
C PHE A 21 0.80 -19.68 -3.22
N LEU A 22 1.00 -20.89 -2.69
CA LEU A 22 0.65 -21.20 -1.31
C LEU A 22 1.53 -20.44 -0.32
N LEU A 23 2.83 -20.32 -0.57
CA LEU A 23 3.75 -19.57 0.27
C LEU A 23 3.36 -18.08 0.35
N ILE A 24 2.95 -17.47 -0.76
CA ILE A 24 2.49 -16.06 -0.76
C ILE A 24 1.26 -15.89 0.13
N LYS A 25 0.34 -16.87 0.18
CA LYS A 25 -0.85 -16.80 1.04
C LYS A 25 -0.55 -17.02 2.53
N VAL A 26 0.54 -17.67 2.86
CA VAL A 26 0.95 -17.94 4.25
C VAL A 26 1.71 -16.75 4.86
N ILE A 27 2.31 -15.89 4.03
CA ILE A 27 3.01 -14.71 4.51
C ILE A 27 1.98 -13.69 5.00
N ASP A 28 1.93 -13.49 6.32
CA ASP A 28 1.13 -12.44 6.92
C ASP A 28 1.90 -11.12 6.89
N PHE A 29 1.51 -10.26 5.95
CA PHE A 29 2.12 -8.93 5.81
C PHE A 29 1.78 -8.00 6.97
N ASN A 30 0.82 -8.36 7.80
CA ASN A 30 0.46 -7.57 8.98
C ASN A 30 1.56 -7.58 10.05
N GLU A 31 2.41 -8.60 10.08
CA GLU A 31 3.57 -8.62 10.98
C GLU A 31 4.59 -7.51 10.66
N TYR A 32 4.58 -7.00 9.44
CA TYR A 32 5.48 -5.92 9.02
C TYR A 32 4.97 -4.52 9.36
N LYS A 33 3.70 -4.36 9.78
CA LYS A 33 3.11 -3.07 10.16
C LYS A 33 4.02 -2.25 11.10
N PRO A 34 4.51 -2.79 12.22
CA PRO A 34 5.32 -2.00 13.15
C PRO A 34 6.65 -1.55 12.54
N ARG A 35 7.22 -2.35 11.65
CA ARG A 35 8.45 -1.96 10.94
C ARG A 35 8.22 -0.85 9.94
N ILE A 36 7.11 -0.91 9.19
CA ILE A 36 6.70 0.12 8.23
C ILE A 36 6.39 1.41 8.96
N GLN A 37 5.60 1.37 10.03
CA GLN A 37 5.27 2.52 10.86
C GLN A 37 6.53 3.19 11.43
N LYS A 38 7.46 2.40 11.94
CA LYS A 38 8.74 2.90 12.46
C LYS A 38 9.57 3.56 11.38
N ALA A 39 9.74 2.94 10.22
CA ALA A 39 10.51 3.48 9.11
C ALA A 39 9.92 4.81 8.59
N ILE A 40 8.58 4.92 8.53
CA ILE A 40 7.92 6.15 8.12
C ILE A 40 8.12 7.24 9.19
N LYS A 41 7.98 6.91 10.48
CA LYS A 41 8.21 7.86 11.58
C LYS A 41 9.65 8.38 11.56
N GLU A 42 10.63 7.52 11.33
CA GLU A 42 12.05 7.90 11.26
C GLU A 42 12.37 8.78 10.03
N SER A 43 11.71 8.53 8.90
CA SER A 43 11.98 9.26 7.66
C SER A 43 11.22 10.57 7.52
N THR A 44 9.99 10.65 8.06
CA THR A 44 9.09 11.80 7.87
C THR A 44 8.84 12.61 9.13
N GLY A 45 9.07 12.03 10.31
CA GLY A 45 8.69 12.59 11.61
C GLY A 45 7.21 12.43 11.97
N TYR A 46 6.37 11.96 11.04
CA TYR A 46 4.95 11.70 11.29
C TYR A 46 4.73 10.30 11.84
N GLU A 47 3.82 10.18 12.78
CA GLU A 47 3.40 8.88 13.31
C GLU A 47 2.21 8.35 12.49
N ILE A 48 2.39 7.16 11.92
CA ILE A 48 1.36 6.48 11.15
C ILE A 48 0.94 5.24 11.92
N VAL A 49 -0.37 5.05 12.08
CA VAL A 49 -0.95 3.85 12.65
C VAL A 49 -1.80 3.16 11.59
N ILE A 50 -1.51 1.90 11.31
CA ILE A 50 -2.25 1.06 10.38
C ILE A 50 -3.14 0.13 11.19
N HIS A 51 -4.44 0.43 11.26
CA HIS A 51 -5.42 -0.38 11.98
C HIS A 51 -5.93 -1.53 11.13
N GLY A 52 -6.14 -1.28 9.84
CA GLY A 52 -6.62 -2.28 8.89
C GLY A 52 -5.50 -3.15 8.32
N ASP A 53 -5.81 -3.97 7.34
CA ASP A 53 -4.91 -4.97 6.80
C ASP A 53 -4.03 -4.46 5.67
N ILE A 54 -2.84 -5.08 5.54
CA ILE A 54 -1.97 -4.95 4.39
C ILE A 54 -2.20 -6.17 3.51
N ALA A 55 -2.74 -5.95 2.32
CA ALA A 55 -3.02 -6.96 1.34
C ALA A 55 -2.17 -6.79 0.09
N LEU A 56 -1.69 -7.90 -0.47
CA LEU A 56 -1.05 -7.92 -1.77
C LEU A 56 -2.03 -8.39 -2.83
N SER A 57 -2.07 -7.67 -3.93
CA SER A 57 -2.77 -8.08 -5.16
C SER A 57 -1.75 -8.51 -6.21
N LEU A 58 -2.06 -9.60 -6.92
CA LEU A 58 -1.24 -10.10 -8.02
C LEU A 58 -1.77 -9.65 -9.39
N SER A 59 -3.05 -9.27 -9.46
CA SER A 59 -3.67 -8.83 -10.72
C SER A 59 -4.72 -7.75 -10.46
N PRO A 60 -4.37 -6.46 -10.63
CA PRO A 60 -3.04 -5.93 -10.90
C PRO A 60 -2.08 -6.15 -9.72
N ALA A 61 -0.77 -6.27 -10.02
CA ALA A 61 0.21 -6.40 -8.97
C ALA A 61 0.27 -5.12 -8.15
N GLY A 62 0.05 -5.23 -6.85
CA GLY A 62 -0.05 -4.05 -6.02
C GLY A 62 -0.14 -4.35 -4.54
N VAL A 63 -0.24 -3.27 -3.78
CA VAL A 63 -0.41 -3.29 -2.33
C VAL A 63 -1.62 -2.44 -1.98
N SER A 64 -2.49 -2.97 -1.14
CA SER A 64 -3.61 -2.27 -0.53
C SER A 64 -3.38 -2.21 0.97
N ILE A 65 -3.55 -1.03 1.55
CA ILE A 65 -3.47 -0.81 2.99
C ILE A 65 -4.76 -0.13 3.41
N SER A 66 -5.45 -0.70 4.37
CA SER A 66 -6.70 -0.15 4.87
C SER A 66 -6.55 0.50 6.23
N ASP A 67 -7.45 1.41 6.54
CA ASP A 67 -7.60 2.11 7.82
C ASP A 67 -6.28 2.65 8.39
N ILE A 68 -5.81 3.72 7.75
CA ILE A 68 -4.56 4.39 8.11
C ILE A 68 -4.89 5.69 8.84
N GLU A 69 -4.29 5.89 10.00
CA GLU A 69 -4.28 7.15 10.72
C GLU A 69 -2.89 7.78 10.69
N VAL A 70 -2.85 9.07 10.44
CA VAL A 70 -1.61 9.86 10.49
C VAL A 70 -1.75 10.89 11.60
N SER A 71 -0.86 10.85 12.57
CA SER A 71 -0.81 11.79 13.68
C SER A 71 0.38 12.74 13.52
N ASN A 72 0.18 14.00 13.86
CA ASN A 72 1.26 14.97 13.89
C ASN A 72 1.79 15.10 15.33
N PRO A 73 3.01 14.65 15.62
CA PRO A 73 3.56 14.68 16.97
C PRO A 73 3.80 16.11 17.50
N TYR A 74 3.83 17.09 16.59
CA TYR A 74 4.14 18.48 16.95
C TYR A 74 2.90 19.31 17.29
N TYR A 75 1.69 18.81 16.98
CA TYR A 75 0.48 19.66 17.03
C TYR A 75 -0.70 18.99 17.71
N LYS A 76 -0.84 18.30 18.56
CA LYS A 76 -1.88 17.52 19.25
C LYS A 76 -1.75 16.03 18.98
N PRO A 77 -0.97 15.36 19.81
CA PRO A 77 -0.79 13.92 19.69
C PRO A 77 -2.07 13.10 19.96
N GLU A 78 -3.12 13.73 20.52
CA GLU A 78 -4.38 13.06 20.86
C GLU A 78 -5.39 12.99 19.72
N ALA A 79 -5.20 13.76 18.65
CA ALA A 79 -6.11 13.76 17.50
C ALA A 79 -5.36 13.41 16.21
N PRO A 80 -5.87 12.48 15.40
CA PRO A 80 -5.25 12.17 14.12
C PRO A 80 -5.36 13.36 13.17
N PHE A 81 -4.25 13.71 12.54
CA PHE A 81 -4.18 14.75 11.52
C PHE A 81 -4.91 14.33 10.25
N ALA A 82 -4.78 13.06 9.87
CA ALA A 82 -5.44 12.50 8.70
C ALA A 82 -5.89 11.07 8.97
N LYS A 83 -7.05 10.72 8.42
CA LYS A 83 -7.54 9.35 8.36
C LYS A 83 -7.77 8.97 6.91
N LEU A 84 -7.34 7.78 6.54
CA LEU A 84 -7.47 7.25 5.20
C LEU A 84 -8.11 5.87 5.28
N GLY A 85 -9.24 5.70 4.62
CA GLY A 85 -9.96 4.42 4.61
C GLY A 85 -9.24 3.35 3.84
N SER A 86 -8.72 3.65 2.65
CA SER A 86 -7.82 2.76 1.92
C SER A 86 -6.78 3.52 1.07
N PHE A 87 -5.64 2.89 0.95
CA PHE A 87 -4.55 3.29 0.08
C PHE A 87 -4.16 2.13 -0.80
N ASP A 88 -4.38 2.28 -2.10
CA ASP A 88 -4.10 1.25 -3.07
C ASP A 88 -3.06 1.74 -4.07
N ILE A 89 -1.99 0.98 -4.22
CA ILE A 89 -0.94 1.24 -5.20
C ILE A 89 -0.76 0.00 -6.07
N ALA A 90 -0.86 0.16 -7.38
CA ALA A 90 -0.60 -0.89 -8.34
C ALA A 90 0.63 -0.56 -9.18
N LEU A 91 1.43 -1.58 -9.44
CA LEU A 91 2.65 -1.51 -10.22
C LEU A 91 2.47 -2.15 -11.59
N ASP A 92 3.16 -1.62 -12.56
CA ASP A 92 3.22 -2.21 -13.90
C ASP A 92 4.21 -3.38 -13.92
N LEU A 93 3.69 -4.62 -14.01
CA LEU A 93 4.50 -5.83 -14.06
C LEU A 93 5.45 -5.86 -15.27
N SER A 94 5.04 -5.29 -16.40
CA SER A 94 5.85 -5.25 -17.60
C SER A 94 7.07 -4.33 -17.42
N ALA A 95 6.92 -3.24 -16.69
CA ALA A 95 8.00 -2.36 -16.31
C ALA A 95 8.94 -3.02 -15.28
N LEU A 96 8.37 -3.74 -14.30
CA LEU A 96 9.15 -4.49 -13.31
C LEU A 96 10.06 -5.54 -13.95
N LEU A 97 9.60 -6.23 -15.00
CA LEU A 97 10.42 -7.17 -15.78
C LEU A 97 11.62 -6.48 -16.45
N LYS A 98 11.51 -5.20 -16.75
CA LYS A 98 12.58 -4.36 -17.29
C LYS A 98 13.42 -3.66 -16.21
N LYS A 99 13.21 -4.02 -14.92
CA LYS A 99 13.83 -3.40 -13.75
C LYS A 99 13.47 -1.92 -13.56
N GLU A 100 12.34 -1.50 -14.11
CA GLU A 100 11.78 -0.16 -13.93
C GLU A 100 10.61 -0.23 -12.95
N VAL A 101 10.58 0.66 -11.96
CA VAL A 101 9.44 0.80 -11.05
C VAL A 101 8.48 1.83 -11.62
N LYS A 102 7.35 1.36 -12.13
CA LYS A 102 6.31 2.21 -12.70
C LYS A 102 5.00 1.97 -11.99
N VAL A 103 4.46 3.02 -11.40
CA VAL A 103 3.13 3.00 -10.78
C VAL A 103 2.09 3.09 -11.89
N SER A 104 1.22 2.09 -11.98
CA SER A 104 0.13 2.05 -12.95
C SER A 104 -1.16 2.65 -12.40
N HIS A 105 -1.38 2.52 -11.09
CA HIS A 105 -2.58 3.03 -10.43
C HIS A 105 -2.27 3.43 -8.99
N LEU A 106 -2.86 4.55 -8.57
CA LEU A 106 -2.86 5.01 -7.20
C LEU A 106 -4.29 5.43 -6.84
N SER A 107 -4.85 4.83 -5.81
CA SER A 107 -6.16 5.18 -5.28
C SER A 107 -6.06 5.54 -3.80
N LEU A 108 -6.80 6.56 -3.43
CA LEU A 108 -6.98 7.02 -2.06
C LEU A 108 -8.48 7.14 -1.82
N ASP A 109 -9.01 6.28 -0.97
CA ASP A 109 -10.43 6.30 -0.65
C ASP A 109 -10.67 6.76 0.80
N ASN A 110 -11.76 7.54 0.98
CA ASN A 110 -12.20 8.06 2.28
C ASN A 110 -11.10 8.83 3.04
N LEU A 111 -10.40 9.72 2.33
CA LEU A 111 -9.46 10.64 2.96
C LEU A 111 -10.24 11.68 3.77
N THR A 112 -10.03 11.68 5.08
CA THR A 112 -10.50 12.71 6.01
C THR A 112 -9.30 13.42 6.58
N LEU A 113 -9.20 14.72 6.36
CA LEU A 113 -8.19 15.57 6.98
C LEU A 113 -8.85 16.38 8.07
N VAL A 114 -8.28 16.36 9.27
CA VAL A 114 -8.71 17.21 10.38
C VAL A 114 -7.76 18.38 10.45
N ILE A 115 -8.30 19.59 10.27
CA ILE A 115 -7.53 20.80 10.36
C ILE A 115 -8.18 21.70 11.40
N GLU A 116 -7.45 22.06 12.40
CA GLU A 116 -7.88 23.03 13.40
C GLU A 116 -7.23 24.39 13.15
N LYS A 117 -7.95 25.46 13.44
CA LYS A 117 -7.43 26.83 13.39
C LYS A 117 -6.77 27.14 14.74
N ASN A 118 -5.51 27.52 14.72
CA ASN A 118 -4.84 28.00 15.91
C ASN A 118 -5.38 29.38 16.33
N SER A 119 -5.37 29.67 17.62
CA SER A 119 -5.81 30.95 18.19
C SER A 119 -5.09 32.18 17.64
N GLU A 120 -4.01 32.03 16.91
CA GLU A 120 -3.27 33.09 16.22
C GLU A 120 -3.68 33.31 14.76
N GLY A 121 -4.73 32.62 14.28
CA GLY A 121 -5.31 32.87 12.95
C GLY A 121 -4.67 32.15 11.77
N ASN A 122 -3.65 31.32 11.97
CA ASN A 122 -3.03 30.56 10.91
C ASN A 122 -3.89 29.33 10.56
N LEU A 123 -4.32 29.28 9.31
CA LEU A 123 -5.09 28.18 8.73
C LEU A 123 -4.23 26.91 8.65
N ILE A 124 -4.66 25.91 9.36
CA ILE A 124 -4.24 24.54 9.14
C ILE A 124 -5.35 23.91 8.30
N ILE A 125 -5.08 23.57 7.04
CA ILE A 125 -6.07 23.34 5.98
C ILE A 125 -6.97 22.10 6.19
N PHE A 126 -8.31 22.28 6.18
CA PHE A 126 -9.30 21.20 6.06
C PHE A 126 -9.64 20.94 4.60
N CYS A 127 -9.44 19.74 4.13
CA CYS A 127 -10.05 19.33 2.87
C CYS A 127 -10.84 18.03 3.08
N GLN A 128 -12.11 18.16 3.41
CA GLN A 128 -13.05 17.07 3.27
C GLN A 128 -13.45 17.00 1.81
N LYS A 129 -12.77 16.18 1.02
CA LYS A 129 -13.16 15.92 -0.36
C LYS A 129 -13.50 14.45 -0.52
N ARG A 130 -14.79 14.17 -0.47
CA ARG A 130 -15.37 12.95 -1.02
C ARG A 130 -15.14 12.99 -2.53
N SER A 131 -14.10 12.37 -3.03
CA SER A 131 -13.86 12.31 -4.47
C SER A 131 -13.38 10.93 -4.87
N LYS A 132 -14.28 10.17 -5.48
CA LYS A 132 -13.90 9.17 -6.46
C LYS A 132 -13.28 9.93 -7.64
N LYS A 133 -11.98 10.00 -7.72
CA LYS A 133 -11.31 10.49 -8.91
C LYS A 133 -10.18 9.54 -9.25
N GLN A 134 -10.45 8.71 -10.26
CA GLN A 134 -9.41 8.01 -11.02
C GLN A 134 -8.47 9.08 -11.57
N LEU A 135 -7.26 9.12 -11.09
CA LEU A 135 -6.19 9.88 -11.72
C LEU A 135 -5.59 9.02 -12.82
N LEU A 136 -5.92 9.38 -14.06
CA LEU A 136 -5.29 8.85 -15.26
C LEU A 136 -3.79 9.17 -15.24
N PRO A 137 -2.93 8.26 -15.73
CA PRO A 137 -1.49 8.48 -15.77
C PRO A 137 -1.18 9.65 -16.72
N GLN A 138 -0.52 10.65 -16.20
CA GLN A 138 0.10 11.69 -17.04
C GLN A 138 1.34 11.08 -17.67
N ARG A 139 1.33 11.03 -19.01
CA ARG A 139 2.53 10.77 -19.80
C ARG A 139 3.49 11.96 -19.64
N LEU A 140 4.68 11.67 -19.22
CA LEU A 140 5.86 12.45 -19.54
C LEU A 140 6.72 11.64 -20.49
#